data_fba695945418221bded607dda22a76f7
#
_entry.id   fba695945418221bded607dda22a76f7
#
_cell.length_a   1.000
_cell.length_b   1.000
_cell.length_c   1.000
_cell.angle_alpha   90.00
_cell.angle_beta   90.00
_cell.angle_gamma   90.00
#
_symmetry.space_group_name_H-M   'P 1'
#
loop_
_entity.id
_entity.type
_entity.pdbx_description
1 polymer ?
#
loop_
_entity_poly.entity_id
_entity_poly.type
_entity_poly.pdbx_seq_one_letter_code
_entity_poly.pdbx_strand_id
1 'polypeptide(L)'
;MVSLGRLLAAIIEMKISKQAQRDARQLFRSCQVDGLLDETRVRRTLGLLAEKKPRGYLEILTRLHRLVKLNVEQHAAVIESATPLSATAQAEVKNRLVGIYGPGLSFAYGENPALIGGLRIRVGSDLYDGSVKTRLDKLAQSF
;
A
#
# COMPACT_ATOMS: atom_id res chain seq x y z
N MET A 1 -2.87 -15.77 -28.41
CA MET A 1 -2.34 -14.72 -27.54
C MET A 1 -2.80 -14.98 -26.10
N VAL A 2 -1.88 -15.25 -25.21
CA VAL A 2 -2.23 -15.47 -23.80
C VAL A 2 -2.53 -14.11 -23.17
N SER A 3 -3.69 -13.98 -22.51
CA SER A 3 -4.03 -12.72 -21.84
C SER A 3 -3.07 -12.43 -20.68
N LEU A 4 -2.77 -11.17 -20.45
CA LEU A 4 -1.92 -10.74 -19.33
C LEU A 4 -2.42 -11.29 -17.99
N GLY A 5 -3.73 -11.39 -17.82
CA GLY A 5 -4.34 -11.95 -16.62
C GLY A 5 -4.01 -13.41 -16.39
N ARG A 6 -3.99 -14.23 -17.44
CA ARG A 6 -3.59 -15.64 -17.34
C ARG A 6 -2.12 -15.79 -17.01
N LEU A 7 -1.27 -14.96 -17.61
CA LEU A 7 0.16 -14.96 -17.34
C LEU A 7 0.44 -14.59 -15.88
N LEU A 8 -0.21 -13.54 -15.37
CA LEU A 8 -0.10 -13.12 -13.98
C LEU A 8 -0.62 -14.19 -13.01
N ALA A 9 -1.74 -14.84 -13.33
CA ALA A 9 -2.27 -15.93 -12.52
C ALA A 9 -1.31 -17.11 -12.46
N ALA A 10 -0.73 -17.48 -13.59
CA ALA A 10 0.27 -18.56 -13.66
C ALA A 10 1.53 -18.21 -12.84
N ILE A 11 1.98 -16.98 -12.89
CA ILE A 11 3.12 -16.49 -12.10
C ILE A 11 2.81 -16.53 -10.60
N ILE A 12 1.61 -16.12 -10.19
CA ILE A 12 1.18 -16.13 -8.79
C ILE A 12 1.11 -17.56 -8.22
N GLU A 13 0.71 -18.53 -9.05
CA GLU A 13 0.64 -19.93 -8.66
C GLU A 13 2.01 -20.62 -8.63
N MET A 14 3.04 -20.02 -9.19
CA MET A 14 4.39 -20.60 -9.18
C MET A 14 4.93 -20.72 -7.77
N LYS A 15 5.46 -21.91 -7.47
CA LYS A 15 6.17 -22.15 -6.21
C LYS A 15 7.53 -21.47 -6.26
N ILE A 16 7.72 -20.46 -5.40
CA ILE A 16 8.93 -19.65 -5.37
C ILE A 16 10.03 -20.40 -4.59
N SER A 17 11.20 -20.59 -5.20
CA SER A 17 12.35 -21.21 -4.54
C SER A 17 12.88 -20.32 -3.40
N LYS A 18 13.56 -20.96 -2.43
CA LYS A 18 14.17 -20.22 -1.31
C LYS A 18 15.22 -19.22 -1.81
N GLN A 19 15.96 -19.58 -2.84
CA GLN A 19 16.97 -18.71 -3.45
C GLN A 19 16.32 -17.47 -4.06
N ALA A 20 15.23 -17.64 -4.82
CA ALA A 20 14.50 -16.54 -5.41
C ALA A 20 13.90 -15.60 -4.35
N GLN A 21 13.43 -16.16 -3.23
CA GLN A 21 12.95 -15.35 -2.10
C GLN A 21 14.05 -14.50 -1.48
N ARG A 22 15.25 -15.07 -1.30
CA ARG A 22 16.41 -14.35 -0.76
C ARG A 22 16.85 -13.24 -1.69
N ASP A 23 16.94 -13.53 -2.98
CA ASP A 23 17.34 -12.56 -4.00
C ASP A 23 16.33 -11.41 -4.09
N ALA A 24 15.04 -11.71 -4.06
CA ALA A 24 13.98 -10.70 -4.05
C ALA A 24 14.05 -9.81 -2.81
N ARG A 25 14.30 -10.38 -1.63
CA ARG A 25 14.48 -9.61 -0.40
C ARG A 25 15.68 -8.69 -0.47
N GLN A 26 16.79 -9.17 -0.99
CA GLN A 26 17.99 -8.38 -1.14
C GLN A 26 17.78 -7.21 -2.09
N LEU A 27 17.14 -7.46 -3.23
CA LEU A 27 16.78 -6.43 -4.18
C LEU A 27 15.81 -5.41 -3.58
N PHE A 28 14.82 -5.87 -2.84
CA PHE A 28 13.87 -5.01 -2.16
C PHE A 28 14.57 -4.08 -1.16
N ARG A 29 15.50 -4.61 -0.37
CA ARG A 29 16.30 -3.80 0.58
C ARG A 29 17.14 -2.76 -0.14
N SER A 30 17.72 -3.11 -1.29
CA SER A 30 18.53 -2.18 -2.08
C SER A 30 17.70 -1.05 -2.70
N CYS A 31 16.39 -1.25 -2.87
CA CYS A 31 15.47 -0.24 -3.37
C CYS A 31 14.99 0.71 -2.27
N GLN A 32 15.27 0.43 -1.02
CA GLN A 32 14.87 1.29 0.10
C GLN A 32 15.95 2.31 0.43
N VAL A 33 15.52 3.54 0.69
CA VAL A 33 16.36 4.63 1.20
C VAL A 33 15.73 5.11 2.50
N ASP A 34 16.47 5.03 3.61
CA ASP A 34 16.00 5.41 4.93
C ASP A 34 14.68 4.73 5.36
N GLY A 35 14.52 3.46 4.96
CA GLY A 35 13.31 2.70 5.23
C GLY A 35 12.15 2.95 4.28
N LEU A 36 12.32 3.88 3.33
CA LEU A 36 11.31 4.22 2.32
C LEU A 36 11.68 3.62 0.97
N LEU A 37 10.66 3.18 0.25
CA LEU A 37 10.84 2.62 -1.09
C LEU A 37 11.07 3.74 -2.11
N ASP A 38 12.21 3.68 -2.82
CA ASP A 38 12.54 4.64 -3.87
C ASP A 38 12.06 4.10 -5.22
N GLU A 39 11.09 4.78 -5.83
CA GLU A 39 10.52 4.39 -7.11
C GLU A 39 11.56 4.31 -8.23
N THR A 40 12.50 5.23 -8.27
CA THR A 40 13.57 5.25 -9.28
C THR A 40 14.44 4.01 -9.18
N ARG A 41 14.80 3.60 -7.96
CA ARG A 41 15.58 2.39 -7.72
C ARG A 41 14.81 1.13 -8.08
N VAL A 42 13.52 1.09 -7.78
CA VAL A 42 12.65 -0.03 -8.16
C VAL A 42 12.60 -0.19 -9.66
N ARG A 43 12.38 0.88 -10.39
CA ARG A 43 12.36 0.87 -11.88
C ARG A 43 13.69 0.41 -12.45
N ARG A 44 14.80 0.91 -11.92
CA ARG A 44 16.15 0.51 -12.35
C ARG A 44 16.39 -0.98 -12.11
N THR A 45 16.03 -1.48 -10.95
CA THR A 45 16.16 -2.89 -10.58
C THR A 45 15.33 -3.78 -11.50
N LEU A 46 14.10 -3.41 -11.77
CA LEU A 46 13.22 -4.14 -12.69
C LEU A 46 13.78 -4.15 -14.11
N GLY A 47 14.33 -3.02 -14.58
CA GLY A 47 15.00 -2.94 -15.88
C GLY A 47 16.21 -3.85 -15.98
N LEU A 48 17.06 -3.89 -14.97
CA LEU A 48 18.23 -4.76 -14.92
C LEU A 48 17.84 -6.25 -14.91
N LEU A 49 16.80 -6.63 -14.16
CA LEU A 49 16.30 -7.99 -14.14
C LEU A 49 15.75 -8.41 -15.51
N ALA A 50 15.04 -7.51 -16.19
CA ALA A 50 14.52 -7.77 -17.53
C ALA A 50 15.62 -7.93 -18.58
N GLU A 51 16.72 -7.19 -18.45
CA GLU A 51 17.87 -7.29 -19.35
C GLU A 51 18.70 -8.55 -19.11
N LYS A 52 19.07 -8.81 -17.86
CA LYS A 52 19.96 -9.91 -17.50
C LYS A 52 19.29 -11.26 -17.49
N LYS A 53 18.00 -11.30 -17.22
CA LYS A 53 17.19 -12.53 -17.11
C LYS A 53 17.93 -13.65 -16.37
N PRO A 54 18.33 -13.44 -15.10
CA PRO A 54 19.02 -14.47 -14.36
C PRO A 54 18.12 -15.71 -14.18
N ARG A 55 18.72 -16.83 -13.86
CA ARG A 55 17.96 -18.07 -13.62
C ARG A 55 16.91 -17.84 -12.52
N GLY A 56 15.65 -18.12 -12.81
CA GLY A 56 14.54 -17.90 -11.89
C GLY A 56 14.08 -16.44 -11.79
N TYR A 57 14.37 -15.62 -12.80
CA TYR A 57 14.00 -14.20 -12.77
C TYR A 57 12.49 -13.97 -12.63
N LEU A 58 11.66 -14.85 -13.18
CA LEU A 58 10.19 -14.75 -13.02
C LEU A 58 9.77 -14.93 -11.56
N GLU A 59 10.38 -15.89 -10.87
CA GLU A 59 10.13 -16.10 -9.43
C GLU A 59 10.58 -14.90 -8.60
N ILE A 60 11.75 -14.34 -8.92
CA ILE A 60 12.29 -13.15 -8.27
C ILE A 60 11.35 -11.97 -8.48
N LEU A 61 10.90 -11.75 -9.72
CA LEU A 61 9.96 -10.67 -10.06
C LEU A 61 8.63 -10.83 -9.31
N THR A 62 8.09 -12.03 -9.25
CA THR A 62 6.83 -12.31 -8.55
C THR A 62 6.95 -11.96 -7.07
N ARG A 63 8.02 -12.41 -6.43
CA ARG A 63 8.24 -12.12 -5.00
C ARG A 63 8.51 -10.66 -4.75
N LEU A 64 9.32 -10.02 -5.59
CA LEU A 64 9.63 -8.60 -5.50
C LEU A 64 8.36 -7.76 -5.68
N HIS A 65 7.52 -8.09 -6.66
CA HIS A 65 6.23 -7.43 -6.87
C HIS A 65 5.35 -7.51 -5.61
N ARG A 66 5.28 -8.68 -5.00
CA ARG A 66 4.51 -8.86 -3.77
C ARG A 66 5.05 -8.02 -2.62
N LEU A 67 6.36 -7.96 -2.44
CA LEU A 67 7.00 -7.15 -1.40
C LEU A 67 6.74 -5.65 -1.61
N VAL A 68 6.87 -5.18 -2.85
CA VAL A 68 6.58 -3.78 -3.21
C VAL A 68 5.11 -3.45 -2.97
N LYS A 69 4.21 -4.33 -3.40
CA LYS A 69 2.77 -4.15 -3.21
C LYS A 69 2.40 -4.06 -1.74
N LEU A 70 2.91 -4.96 -0.91
CA LEU A 70 2.66 -4.93 0.54
C LEU A 70 3.20 -3.64 1.18
N ASN A 71 4.37 -3.20 0.77
CA ASN A 71 4.95 -1.95 1.27
C ASN A 71 4.08 -0.75 0.89
N VAL A 72 3.64 -0.66 -0.35
CA VAL A 72 2.76 0.41 -0.83
C VAL A 72 1.43 0.41 -0.07
N GLU A 73 0.83 -0.76 0.13
CA GLU A 73 -0.42 -0.88 0.87
C GLU A 73 -0.27 -0.47 2.34
N GLN A 74 0.83 -0.84 2.98
CA GLN A 74 1.12 -0.45 4.37
C GLN A 74 1.31 1.05 4.54
N HIS A 75 1.76 1.75 3.49
CA HIS A 75 1.98 3.18 3.51
C HIS A 75 0.87 3.98 2.82
N ALA A 76 -0.20 3.32 2.42
CA ALA A 76 -1.35 3.99 1.80
C ALA A 76 -2.32 4.46 2.89
N ALA A 77 -2.57 5.77 2.93
CA ALA A 77 -3.56 6.37 3.81
C ALA A 77 -4.78 6.79 2.99
N VAL A 78 -5.93 6.24 3.32
CA VAL A 78 -7.21 6.60 2.69
C VAL A 78 -8.06 7.33 3.72
N ILE A 79 -8.45 8.55 3.39
CA ILE A 79 -9.23 9.42 4.27
C ILE A 79 -10.59 9.65 3.64
N GLU A 80 -11.64 9.17 4.29
CA GLU A 80 -13.02 9.36 3.87
C GLU A 80 -13.70 10.36 4.79
N SER A 81 -14.47 11.28 4.22
CA SER A 81 -15.27 12.26 4.96
C SER A 81 -16.69 12.33 4.39
N ALA A 82 -17.64 12.70 5.24
CA ALA A 82 -19.03 12.88 4.80
C ALA A 82 -19.18 14.07 3.85
N THR A 83 -18.35 15.09 4.03
CA THR A 83 -18.31 16.30 3.21
C THR A 83 -16.88 16.56 2.74
N PRO A 84 -16.68 17.36 1.67
CA PRO A 84 -15.32 17.70 1.23
C PRO A 84 -14.51 18.35 2.34
N LEU A 85 -13.27 17.87 2.55
CA LEU A 85 -12.37 18.46 3.50
C LEU A 85 -11.74 19.75 2.95
N SER A 86 -11.64 20.79 3.79
CA SER A 86 -10.88 21.98 3.46
C SER A 86 -9.39 21.67 3.36
N ALA A 87 -8.63 22.51 2.66
CA ALA A 87 -7.18 22.35 2.55
C ALA A 87 -6.49 22.34 3.92
N THR A 88 -6.97 23.16 4.85
CA THR A 88 -6.47 23.22 6.24
C THR A 88 -6.71 21.91 6.97
N ALA A 89 -7.92 21.34 6.88
CA ALA A 89 -8.25 20.06 7.51
C ALA A 89 -7.43 18.92 6.93
N GLN A 90 -7.23 18.88 5.61
CA GLN A 90 -6.38 17.89 4.96
C GLN A 90 -4.94 17.98 5.45
N ALA A 91 -4.40 19.19 5.58
CA ALA A 91 -3.05 19.42 6.09
C ALA A 91 -2.89 18.94 7.54
N GLU A 92 -3.86 19.21 8.41
CA GLU A 92 -3.85 18.76 9.80
C GLU A 92 -3.85 17.23 9.91
N VAL A 93 -4.73 16.56 9.16
CA VAL A 93 -4.80 15.10 9.14
C VAL A 93 -3.50 14.51 8.64
N LYS A 94 -2.95 15.05 7.55
CA LYS A 94 -1.68 14.63 6.99
C LYS A 94 -0.55 14.74 8.01
N ASN A 95 -0.43 15.88 8.69
CA ASN A 95 0.62 16.11 9.68
C ASN A 95 0.50 15.14 10.87
N ARG A 96 -0.70 14.87 11.34
CA ARG A 96 -0.93 13.90 12.41
C ARG A 96 -0.55 12.49 12.01
N LEU A 97 -0.92 12.06 10.80
CA LEU A 97 -0.58 10.73 10.30
C LEU A 97 0.93 10.57 10.09
N VAL A 98 1.59 11.58 9.55
CA VAL A 98 3.06 11.58 9.40
C VAL A 98 3.74 11.50 10.77
N GLY A 99 3.21 12.16 11.78
CA GLY A 99 3.73 12.09 13.15
C GLY A 99 3.60 10.71 13.78
N ILE A 100 2.56 9.95 13.43
CA ILE A 100 2.30 8.61 13.97
C ILE A 100 3.04 7.52 13.18
N TYR A 101 2.96 7.55 11.85
CA TYR A 101 3.47 6.50 10.96
C TYR A 101 4.81 6.84 10.30
N GLY A 102 5.25 8.08 10.39
CA GLY A 102 6.46 8.55 9.74
C GLY A 102 6.23 9.05 8.31
N PRO A 103 7.28 9.55 7.64
CA PRO A 103 7.20 10.02 6.26
C PRO A 103 6.98 8.85 5.29
N GLY A 104 6.61 9.17 4.06
CA GLY A 104 6.44 8.17 2.99
C GLY A 104 5.03 7.63 2.81
N LEU A 105 4.05 8.19 3.51
CA LEU A 105 2.63 7.84 3.30
C LEU A 105 2.13 8.46 2.00
N SER A 106 1.32 7.71 1.26
CA SER A 106 0.52 8.23 0.15
C SER A 106 -0.89 8.51 0.66
N PHE A 107 -1.45 9.66 0.29
CA PHE A 107 -2.75 10.11 0.79
C PHE A 107 -3.78 10.11 -0.34
N ALA A 108 -4.94 9.50 -0.08
CA ALA A 108 -6.09 9.56 -0.95
C ALA A 108 -7.28 10.09 -0.15
N TYR A 109 -7.97 11.07 -0.69
CA TYR A 109 -9.12 11.71 -0.04
C TYR A 109 -10.39 11.35 -0.83
N GLY A 110 -11.41 10.92 -0.12
CA GLY A 110 -12.68 10.58 -0.71
C GLY A 110 -13.85 11.12 0.10
N GLU A 111 -15.00 11.26 -0.56
CA GLU A 111 -16.24 11.61 0.08
C GLU A 111 -17.11 10.37 0.25
N ASN A 112 -17.68 10.21 1.43
CA ASN A 112 -18.62 9.13 1.71
C ASN A 112 -19.78 9.66 2.54
N PRO A 113 -20.87 10.07 1.90
CA PRO A 113 -22.05 10.59 2.61
C PRO A 113 -22.67 9.61 3.61
N ALA A 114 -22.43 8.31 3.43
CA ALA A 114 -22.92 7.29 4.35
C ALA A 114 -22.32 7.40 5.76
N LEU A 115 -21.23 8.15 5.95
CA LEU A 115 -20.64 8.39 7.27
C LEU A 115 -21.46 9.33 8.15
N ILE A 116 -22.41 10.08 7.56
CA ILE A 116 -23.26 11.07 8.22
C ILE A 116 -22.46 12.31 8.66
N GLY A 117 -21.29 12.12 9.21
CA GLY A 117 -20.35 13.14 9.64
C GLY A 117 -19.06 12.52 10.14
N GLY A 118 -18.05 13.33 10.41
CA GLY A 118 -16.75 12.86 10.89
C GLY A 118 -15.86 12.27 9.82
N LEU A 119 -14.84 11.54 10.22
CA LEU A 119 -13.79 11.01 9.35
C LEU A 119 -13.61 9.51 9.58
N ARG A 120 -13.32 8.81 8.51
CA ARG A 120 -12.80 7.44 8.54
C ARG A 120 -11.42 7.46 7.89
N ILE A 121 -10.42 6.97 8.62
CA ILE A 121 -9.03 6.95 8.15
C ILE A 121 -8.54 5.50 8.16
N ARG A 122 -8.03 5.04 7.02
CA ARG A 122 -7.38 3.74 6.90
C ARG A 122 -5.92 3.93 6.52
N VAL A 123 -5.01 3.39 7.32
CA VAL A 123 -3.58 3.36 7.01
C VAL A 123 -3.12 1.92 7.06
N GLY A 124 -2.82 1.35 5.89
CA GLY A 124 -2.52 -0.08 5.80
C GLY A 124 -3.69 -0.93 6.27
N SER A 125 -3.49 -1.69 7.32
CA SER A 125 -4.53 -2.51 7.97
C SER A 125 -5.22 -1.79 9.14
N ASP A 126 -4.70 -0.65 9.57
CA ASP A 126 -5.27 0.11 10.68
C ASP A 126 -6.46 0.95 10.23
N LEU A 127 -7.54 0.88 10.97
CA LEU A 127 -8.76 1.63 10.68
C LEU A 127 -9.15 2.50 11.87
N TYR A 128 -9.22 3.80 11.65
CA TYR A 128 -9.71 4.77 12.62
C TYR A 128 -11.06 5.29 12.12
N ASP A 129 -12.13 4.92 12.79
CA ASP A 129 -13.47 5.32 12.40
C ASP A 129 -14.08 6.24 13.47
N GLY A 130 -13.96 7.55 13.23
CA GLY A 130 -14.56 8.59 14.06
C GLY A 130 -15.86 9.14 13.48
N SER A 131 -16.51 8.41 12.55
CA SER A 131 -17.74 8.88 11.93
C SER A 131 -18.91 8.92 12.91
N VAL A 132 -19.88 9.79 12.64
CA VAL A 132 -21.14 9.88 13.42
C VAL A 132 -21.91 8.57 13.32
N LYS A 133 -21.89 7.94 12.14
CA LYS A 133 -22.55 6.64 11.95
C LYS A 133 -22.02 5.59 12.91
N THR A 134 -20.70 5.46 13.04
CA THR A 134 -20.08 4.50 13.96
C THR A 134 -20.41 4.81 15.40
N ARG A 135 -20.45 6.07 15.79
CA ARG A 135 -20.87 6.49 17.14
C ARG A 135 -22.30 6.12 17.44
N LEU A 136 -23.20 6.31 16.48
CA LEU A 136 -24.61 5.92 16.61
C LEU A 136 -24.77 4.42 16.69
N ASP A 137 -24.04 3.65 15.88
CA ASP A 137 -24.06 2.18 15.90
C ASP A 137 -23.58 1.65 17.25
N LYS A 138 -22.51 2.23 17.81
CA LYS A 138 -22.02 1.88 19.14
C LYS A 138 -23.04 2.15 20.24
N LEU A 139 -23.74 3.26 20.17
CA LEU A 139 -24.81 3.58 21.11
C LEU A 139 -25.97 2.58 20.99
N ALA A 140 -26.36 2.21 19.78
CA ALA A 140 -27.41 1.23 19.55
C ALA A 140 -27.03 -0.15 20.11
N GLN A 141 -25.77 -0.54 20.03
CA GLN A 141 -25.27 -1.80 20.60
C GLN A 141 -25.21 -1.81 22.13
N SER A 142 -25.07 -0.64 22.76
CA SER A 142 -25.01 -0.52 24.22
C SER A 142 -26.38 -0.49 24.88
N PHE A 143 -27.44 -0.40 24.09
CA PHE A 143 -28.84 -0.54 24.52
C PHE A 143 -29.39 -1.90 24.09
#